data_f13d69474c5d95eb225cb1cfd01adc72
#
_entry.id   f13d69474c5d95eb225cb1cfd01adc72
#
_cell.length_a   1.000
_cell.length_b   1.000
_cell.length_c   1.000
_cell.angle_alpha   90.00
_cell.angle_beta   90.00
_cell.angle_gamma   90.00
#
_symmetry.space_group_name_H-M   'P 1'
#
loop_
_entity.id
_entity.type
_entity.pdbx_description
1 polymer ?
#
loop_
_entity_poly.entity_id
_entity_poly.type
_entity_poly.pdbx_seq_one_letter_code
_entity_poly.pdbx_strand_id
1 'polypeptide(L)'
;MKTKLRGVKRAATLGAIALAAVSLQPLAAQAAPDPGPRPGERVVGGTPAEQGEFPFMVRLSMGCGGALYAKDIVLTAAHCVDGSGDNTGITATAGVVDLESPDAVKVKSTKVLQAPGYNGKGKDWALIKLEKPIDQPTLKIAKDTKYNEGEFDIAGWGADKEGGDQQRYLLKAKVPFVSDADCEAAYGADLTPGEELCAGKLNVGGTDTCQGDSGGPMFRKDEAGEYVQVGIVSWGNGCAQPKYPGVYTEVSTFAGDIEKAASEL
;
A
#
# COMPACT_ATOMS: atom_id res chain seq x y z
N MET A 1 93.32 56.64 35.78
CA MET A 1 93.08 55.39 35.06
C MET A 1 91.58 55.16 35.00
N LYS A 2 91.04 55.27 33.83
CA LYS A 2 89.57 55.32 33.61
C LYS A 2 89.06 53.91 33.14
N THR A 3 88.23 53.28 33.93
CA THR A 3 87.58 51.99 33.59
C THR A 3 86.18 52.26 33.07
N LYS A 4 85.93 51.92 31.82
CA LYS A 4 84.58 51.99 31.19
C LYS A 4 83.76 50.77 31.50
N LEU A 5 82.58 50.97 32.13
CA LEU A 5 81.55 49.93 32.21
C LEU A 5 80.77 49.93 30.92
N ARG A 6 80.64 48.75 30.34
CA ARG A 6 79.74 48.47 29.22
C ARG A 6 78.33 48.04 29.75
N GLY A 7 77.32 48.84 29.42
CA GLY A 7 75.92 48.46 29.72
C GLY A 7 75.37 47.45 28.73
N VAL A 8 74.78 46.45 29.26
CA VAL A 8 74.03 45.42 28.51
C VAL A 8 72.59 45.87 28.35
N LYS A 9 72.13 46.07 27.13
CA LYS A 9 70.73 46.34 26.82
C LYS A 9 69.97 45.00 26.75
N ARG A 10 69.00 44.81 27.65
CA ARG A 10 68.06 43.73 27.56
C ARG A 10 66.93 44.13 26.62
N ALA A 11 66.74 43.38 25.52
CA ALA A 11 65.60 43.49 24.65
C ALA A 11 64.42 42.68 25.25
N ALA A 12 63.30 43.35 25.49
CA ALA A 12 62.07 42.71 25.89
C ALA A 12 61.26 42.30 24.62
N THR A 13 61.12 41.04 24.38
CA THR A 13 60.25 40.50 23.35
C THR A 13 58.84 40.39 23.91
N LEU A 14 57.90 41.22 23.41
CA LEU A 14 56.47 41.10 23.62
C LEU A 14 55.95 39.94 22.79
N GLY A 15 55.58 38.84 23.45
CA GLY A 15 54.86 37.75 22.82
C GLY A 15 53.37 38.07 22.71
N ALA A 16 52.87 38.21 21.48
CA ALA A 16 51.46 38.33 21.20
C ALA A 16 50.81 36.95 21.33
N ILE A 17 49.94 36.77 22.35
CA ILE A 17 49.08 35.59 22.49
C ILE A 17 47.89 35.81 21.59
N ALA A 18 47.82 35.08 20.45
CA ALA A 18 46.65 35.01 19.61
C ALA A 18 45.61 34.05 20.28
N LEU A 19 44.53 34.62 20.84
CA LEU A 19 43.37 33.84 21.24
C LEU A 19 42.62 33.34 19.96
N ALA A 20 42.78 32.08 19.63
CA ALA A 20 41.92 31.42 18.64
C ALA A 20 40.53 31.21 19.25
N ALA A 21 39.57 32.01 18.83
CA ALA A 21 38.16 31.78 19.11
C ALA A 21 37.68 30.53 18.33
N VAL A 22 37.56 29.41 19.02
CA VAL A 22 36.93 28.20 18.47
C VAL A 22 35.39 28.46 18.47
N SER A 23 34.87 28.80 17.30
CA SER A 23 33.41 28.85 17.07
C SER A 23 32.86 27.43 17.09
N LEU A 24 32.19 27.05 18.18
CA LEU A 24 31.32 25.89 18.22
C LEU A 24 30.11 26.15 17.31
N GLN A 25 30.16 25.68 16.06
CA GLN A 25 28.98 25.57 15.23
C GLN A 25 28.14 24.41 15.75
N PRO A 26 26.83 24.59 15.99
CA PRO A 26 25.97 23.46 16.29
C PRO A 26 25.96 22.54 15.04
N LEU A 27 26.42 21.30 15.20
CA LEU A 27 26.16 20.25 14.22
C LEU A 27 24.65 20.14 14.11
N ALA A 28 24.08 20.52 12.96
CA ALA A 28 22.74 20.16 12.62
C ALA A 28 22.68 18.62 12.67
N ALA A 29 21.92 18.09 13.62
CA ALA A 29 21.62 16.68 13.64
C ALA A 29 20.92 16.33 12.33
N GLN A 30 21.63 15.76 11.37
CA GLN A 30 21.01 15.10 10.25
C GLN A 30 20.20 13.97 10.85
N ALA A 31 18.86 14.03 10.68
CA ALA A 31 18.01 12.91 10.98
C ALA A 31 18.59 11.71 10.22
N ALA A 32 18.93 10.66 10.95
CA ALA A 32 19.34 9.41 10.32
C ALA A 32 18.17 8.98 9.40
N PRO A 33 18.45 8.47 8.19
CA PRO A 33 17.40 7.90 7.36
C PRO A 33 16.66 6.86 8.19
N ASP A 34 15.32 6.88 8.13
CA ASP A 34 14.44 5.93 8.82
C ASP A 34 14.96 4.51 8.52
N PRO A 35 15.25 3.67 9.51
CA PRO A 35 15.83 2.34 9.30
C PRO A 35 14.91 1.39 8.49
N GLY A 36 13.75 1.85 8.04
CA GLY A 36 12.76 1.02 7.34
C GLY A 36 12.07 0.02 8.27
N PRO A 37 11.16 -0.80 7.74
CA PRO A 37 10.41 -1.74 8.55
C PRO A 37 11.32 -2.76 9.22
N ARG A 38 11.12 -2.97 10.52
CA ARG A 38 11.89 -3.93 11.31
C ARG A 38 11.55 -5.37 10.92
N PRO A 39 12.48 -6.34 11.02
CA PRO A 39 12.15 -7.74 10.82
C PRO A 39 11.04 -8.18 11.78
N GLY A 40 9.87 -8.55 11.24
CA GLY A 40 8.68 -8.95 12.00
C GLY A 40 7.39 -8.21 11.64
N GLU A 41 7.46 -7.07 10.96
CA GLU A 41 6.30 -6.32 10.48
C GLU A 41 5.94 -6.77 9.06
N ARG A 42 4.86 -7.56 8.88
CA ARG A 42 4.55 -8.20 7.58
C ARG A 42 3.03 -8.30 7.38
N VAL A 43 2.48 -8.06 6.15
CA VAL A 43 1.33 -8.80 5.60
C VAL A 43 1.56 -10.25 5.98
N VAL A 44 0.57 -11.01 6.42
CA VAL A 44 0.84 -12.35 6.96
C VAL A 44 1.78 -13.10 6.02
N GLY A 45 3.02 -13.33 6.46
CA GLY A 45 4.07 -13.95 5.64
C GLY A 45 4.70 -13.10 4.53
N GLY A 46 4.40 -11.79 4.44
CA GLY A 46 4.90 -10.87 3.42
C GLY A 46 6.23 -10.20 3.73
N THR A 47 6.63 -9.26 2.89
CA THR A 47 7.83 -8.42 3.01
C THR A 47 7.49 -6.96 2.70
N PRO A 48 8.27 -5.98 3.17
CA PRO A 48 8.08 -4.59 2.79
C PRO A 48 8.18 -4.38 1.27
N ALA A 49 7.28 -3.56 0.73
CA ALA A 49 7.39 -3.09 -0.65
C ALA A 49 8.39 -1.93 -0.73
N GLU A 50 9.07 -1.81 -1.88
CA GLU A 50 9.96 -0.69 -2.14
C GLU A 50 9.16 0.54 -2.59
N GLN A 51 9.69 1.75 -2.31
CA GLN A 51 9.07 2.98 -2.78
C GLN A 51 8.96 2.99 -4.31
N GLY A 52 7.73 3.17 -4.81
CA GLY A 52 7.45 3.18 -6.25
C GLY A 52 7.29 1.78 -6.89
N GLU A 53 7.35 0.70 -6.13
CA GLU A 53 7.17 -0.67 -6.66
C GLU A 53 5.73 -0.89 -7.16
N PHE A 54 4.74 -0.42 -6.41
CA PHE A 54 3.31 -0.50 -6.76
C PHE A 54 2.67 0.88 -6.69
N PRO A 55 2.96 1.77 -7.65
CA PRO A 55 2.59 3.18 -7.55
C PRO A 55 1.08 3.43 -7.64
N PHE A 56 0.31 2.46 -8.11
CA PHE A 56 -1.14 2.49 -8.19
C PHE A 56 -1.85 2.21 -6.85
N MET A 57 -1.13 1.79 -5.81
CA MET A 57 -1.72 1.46 -4.52
C MET A 57 -2.29 2.68 -3.82
N VAL A 58 -3.47 2.53 -3.24
CA VAL A 58 -4.17 3.56 -2.49
C VAL A 58 -4.59 3.04 -1.12
N ARG A 59 -4.32 3.83 -0.09
CA ARG A 59 -4.88 3.66 1.25
C ARG A 59 -6.11 4.55 1.39
N LEU A 60 -7.23 4.00 1.85
CA LEU A 60 -8.48 4.72 2.10
C LEU A 60 -8.66 4.98 3.61
N SER A 61 -9.18 6.15 3.96
CA SER A 61 -9.27 6.62 5.35
C SER A 61 -10.14 5.76 6.26
N MET A 62 -11.07 4.97 5.71
CA MET A 62 -11.90 4.04 6.48
C MET A 62 -11.17 2.73 6.84
N GLY A 63 -9.92 2.59 6.48
CA GLY A 63 -9.15 1.39 6.80
C GLY A 63 -9.10 0.34 5.70
N CYS A 64 -9.59 0.64 4.51
CA CYS A 64 -9.50 -0.21 3.31
C CYS A 64 -8.33 0.19 2.40
N GLY A 65 -8.00 -0.70 1.48
CA GLY A 65 -7.14 -0.46 0.34
C GLY A 65 -7.92 -0.15 -0.93
N GLY A 66 -7.21 0.10 -2.01
CA GLY A 66 -7.73 0.28 -3.36
C GLY A 66 -6.62 0.42 -4.37
N ALA A 67 -6.97 0.54 -5.63
CA ALA A 67 -6.04 0.84 -6.71
C ALA A 67 -6.54 1.99 -7.58
N LEU A 68 -5.63 2.81 -8.10
CA LEU A 68 -5.98 3.82 -9.11
C LEU A 68 -6.41 3.13 -10.40
N TYR A 69 -7.71 3.10 -10.67
CA TYR A 69 -8.30 2.67 -11.94
C TYR A 69 -8.11 3.74 -13.02
N ALA A 70 -8.36 4.99 -12.64
CA ALA A 70 -8.02 6.19 -13.40
C ALA A 70 -7.32 7.19 -12.49
N LYS A 71 -6.76 8.26 -13.04
CA LYS A 71 -6.04 9.27 -12.25
C LYS A 71 -6.88 9.86 -11.11
N ASP A 72 -8.19 9.86 -11.25
CA ASP A 72 -9.16 10.42 -10.31
C ASP A 72 -10.27 9.43 -9.91
N ILE A 73 -10.07 8.13 -10.19
CA ILE A 73 -10.99 7.06 -9.80
C ILE A 73 -10.21 5.93 -9.12
N VAL A 74 -10.63 5.57 -7.91
CA VAL A 74 -10.11 4.41 -7.17
C VAL A 74 -11.10 3.26 -7.28
N LEU A 75 -10.61 2.06 -7.65
CA LEU A 75 -11.34 0.80 -7.55
C LEU A 75 -11.06 0.17 -6.18
N THR A 76 -12.11 -0.21 -5.48
CA THR A 76 -12.06 -0.82 -4.14
C THR A 76 -13.21 -1.84 -3.99
N ALA A 77 -13.41 -2.41 -2.81
CA ALA A 77 -14.52 -3.31 -2.51
C ALA A 77 -15.81 -2.55 -2.14
N ALA A 78 -16.96 -3.14 -2.46
CA ALA A 78 -18.26 -2.57 -2.11
C ALA A 78 -18.50 -2.52 -0.59
N HIS A 79 -18.01 -3.52 0.15
CA HIS A 79 -18.15 -3.55 1.61
C HIS A 79 -17.34 -2.45 2.32
N CYS A 80 -16.43 -1.78 1.63
CA CYS A 80 -15.67 -0.64 2.16
C CYS A 80 -16.46 0.68 2.15
N VAL A 81 -17.60 0.73 1.48
CA VAL A 81 -18.37 1.98 1.30
C VAL A 81 -19.84 1.80 1.68
N ASP A 82 -20.49 2.89 2.07
CA ASP A 82 -21.89 2.90 2.53
C ASP A 82 -22.84 3.31 1.39
N GLY A 83 -22.90 2.48 0.31
CA GLY A 83 -23.78 2.74 -0.82
C GLY A 83 -23.20 3.73 -1.85
N SER A 84 -24.09 4.20 -2.75
CA SER A 84 -23.71 5.12 -3.85
C SER A 84 -24.25 6.52 -3.58
N GLY A 85 -23.53 7.53 -4.07
CA GLY A 85 -23.93 8.94 -3.99
C GLY A 85 -22.77 9.88 -3.73
N ASP A 86 -23.07 11.14 -3.48
CA ASP A 86 -22.08 12.15 -3.12
C ASP A 86 -21.47 11.79 -1.76
N ASN A 87 -20.15 11.75 -1.70
CA ASN A 87 -19.41 11.42 -0.49
C ASN A 87 -18.05 12.12 -0.50
N THR A 88 -17.86 13.06 0.42
CA THR A 88 -16.61 13.83 0.59
C THR A 88 -15.82 13.40 1.84
N GLY A 89 -16.28 12.34 2.51
CA GLY A 89 -15.71 11.86 3.77
C GLY A 89 -14.49 10.95 3.63
N ILE A 90 -14.26 10.39 2.44
CA ILE A 90 -13.17 9.45 2.20
C ILE A 90 -11.92 10.23 1.76
N THR A 91 -10.78 9.91 2.35
CA THR A 91 -9.47 10.40 1.88
C THR A 91 -8.68 9.24 1.29
N ALA A 92 -8.26 9.40 0.04
CA ALA A 92 -7.33 8.52 -0.66
C ALA A 92 -5.89 9.00 -0.43
N THR A 93 -5.01 8.13 0.08
CA THR A 93 -3.58 8.37 0.28
C THR A 93 -2.81 7.50 -0.70
N ALA A 94 -1.94 8.09 -1.51
CA ALA A 94 -1.17 7.41 -2.56
C ALA A 94 0.25 7.98 -2.70
N GLY A 95 1.07 7.33 -3.54
CA GLY A 95 2.41 7.79 -3.91
C GLY A 95 3.51 7.44 -2.91
N VAL A 96 3.18 6.75 -1.82
CA VAL A 96 4.13 6.41 -0.74
C VAL A 96 3.94 4.97 -0.26
N VAL A 97 5.01 4.40 0.27
CA VAL A 97 4.93 3.14 1.05
C VAL A 97 4.75 3.41 2.53
N ASP A 98 5.28 4.52 3.05
CA ASP A 98 5.13 4.99 4.43
C ASP A 98 3.98 6.00 4.51
N LEU A 99 2.88 5.64 5.19
CA LEU A 99 1.69 6.50 5.34
C LEU A 99 1.95 7.81 6.11
N GLU A 100 3.06 7.89 6.86
CA GLU A 100 3.47 9.10 7.59
C GLU A 100 4.45 9.96 6.78
N SER A 101 4.83 9.53 5.56
CA SER A 101 5.71 10.32 4.70
C SER A 101 5.11 11.69 4.40
N PRO A 102 5.90 12.78 4.44
CA PRO A 102 5.46 14.10 4.03
C PRO A 102 5.13 14.18 2.52
N ASP A 103 5.62 13.22 1.72
CA ASP A 103 5.38 13.14 0.28
C ASP A 103 4.04 12.44 -0.06
N ALA A 104 3.29 12.00 0.94
CA ALA A 104 2.01 11.34 0.74
C ALA A 104 0.99 12.27 0.07
N VAL A 105 0.50 11.85 -1.09
CA VAL A 105 -0.56 12.55 -1.82
C VAL A 105 -1.90 12.16 -1.21
N LYS A 106 -2.60 13.13 -0.61
CA LYS A 106 -3.92 12.93 0.01
C LYS A 106 -4.97 13.72 -0.76
N VAL A 107 -6.00 13.01 -1.25
CA VAL A 107 -7.08 13.58 -2.05
C VAL A 107 -8.42 13.07 -1.51
N LYS A 108 -9.40 13.97 -1.38
CA LYS A 108 -10.74 13.61 -0.92
C LYS A 108 -11.60 13.05 -2.05
N SER A 109 -12.53 12.19 -1.68
CA SER A 109 -13.62 11.76 -2.56
C SER A 109 -14.61 12.89 -2.83
N THR A 110 -15.35 12.77 -3.93
CA THR A 110 -16.53 13.60 -4.23
C THR A 110 -17.78 12.73 -4.38
N LYS A 111 -17.61 11.51 -4.88
CA LYS A 111 -18.71 10.59 -5.14
C LYS A 111 -18.25 9.15 -4.99
N VAL A 112 -19.18 8.29 -4.61
CA VAL A 112 -18.98 6.84 -4.54
C VAL A 112 -20.03 6.16 -5.41
N LEU A 113 -19.65 5.09 -6.08
CA LEU A 113 -20.53 4.19 -6.79
C LEU A 113 -20.25 2.76 -6.32
N GLN A 114 -21.15 2.20 -5.54
CA GLN A 114 -21.13 0.80 -5.11
C GLN A 114 -21.77 -0.07 -6.19
N ALA A 115 -21.27 -1.28 -6.40
CA ALA A 115 -21.80 -2.23 -7.38
C ALA A 115 -23.33 -2.35 -7.29
N PRO A 116 -24.06 -2.21 -8.40
CA PRO A 116 -25.51 -2.34 -8.39
C PRO A 116 -25.95 -3.74 -7.91
N GLY A 117 -26.83 -3.75 -6.90
CA GLY A 117 -27.34 -4.99 -6.33
C GLY A 117 -26.39 -5.70 -5.37
N TYR A 118 -25.29 -5.07 -4.94
CA TYR A 118 -24.49 -5.58 -3.83
C TYR A 118 -25.34 -5.72 -2.57
N ASN A 119 -25.28 -6.88 -1.94
CA ASN A 119 -26.08 -7.23 -0.76
C ASN A 119 -25.27 -7.96 0.33
N GLY A 120 -23.95 -7.87 0.26
CA GLY A 120 -23.02 -8.54 1.17
C GLY A 120 -22.49 -9.88 0.67
N LYS A 121 -22.88 -10.33 -0.55
CA LYS A 121 -22.35 -11.53 -1.22
C LYS A 121 -22.11 -11.25 -2.69
N GLY A 122 -20.98 -11.73 -3.21
CA GLY A 122 -20.56 -11.46 -4.59
C GLY A 122 -20.56 -9.96 -4.92
N LYS A 123 -20.30 -9.58 -6.15
CA LYS A 123 -20.33 -8.17 -6.65
C LYS A 123 -19.61 -7.16 -5.75
N ASP A 124 -18.61 -7.60 -5.03
CA ASP A 124 -17.95 -6.78 -4.01
C ASP A 124 -16.93 -5.83 -4.64
N TRP A 125 -17.42 -4.87 -5.43
CA TRP A 125 -16.62 -3.81 -6.03
C TRP A 125 -17.30 -2.44 -5.89
N ALA A 126 -16.49 -1.39 -5.82
CA ALA A 126 -16.95 -0.01 -5.80
C ALA A 126 -15.92 0.92 -6.45
N LEU A 127 -16.40 2.05 -6.94
CA LEU A 127 -15.59 3.15 -7.47
C LEU A 127 -15.73 4.38 -6.58
N ILE A 128 -14.60 5.06 -6.35
CA ILE A 128 -14.54 6.31 -5.61
C ILE A 128 -13.98 7.37 -6.54
N LYS A 129 -14.80 8.40 -6.85
CA LYS A 129 -14.35 9.59 -7.58
C LYS A 129 -13.63 10.53 -6.62
N LEU A 130 -12.47 10.99 -7.03
CA LEU A 130 -11.65 11.95 -6.29
C LEU A 130 -11.88 13.39 -6.79
N GLU A 131 -11.67 14.38 -5.92
CA GLU A 131 -11.82 15.80 -6.21
C GLU A 131 -10.79 16.33 -7.22
N LYS A 132 -9.65 15.65 -7.34
CA LYS A 132 -8.58 15.98 -8.30
C LYS A 132 -7.77 14.73 -8.65
N PRO A 133 -7.11 14.72 -9.82
CA PRO A 133 -6.24 13.62 -10.22
C PRO A 133 -5.04 13.44 -9.28
N ILE A 134 -4.64 12.18 -9.10
CA ILE A 134 -3.38 11.77 -8.48
C ILE A 134 -2.41 11.42 -9.62
N ASP A 135 -1.25 12.08 -9.66
CA ASP A 135 -0.25 11.83 -10.70
C ASP A 135 0.63 10.62 -10.38
N GLN A 136 -0.02 9.45 -10.37
CA GLN A 136 0.62 8.15 -10.24
C GLN A 136 0.13 7.22 -11.37
N PRO A 137 0.90 6.19 -11.76
CA PRO A 137 0.44 5.15 -12.68
C PRO A 137 -0.87 4.52 -12.21
N THR A 138 -1.71 4.14 -13.16
CA THR A 138 -2.97 3.43 -12.91
C THR A 138 -2.79 1.93 -13.13
N LEU A 139 -3.67 1.12 -12.54
CA LEU A 139 -3.68 -0.33 -12.68
C LEU A 139 -4.80 -0.74 -13.64
N LYS A 140 -4.44 -1.38 -14.76
CA LYS A 140 -5.41 -1.95 -15.70
C LYS A 140 -6.14 -3.12 -15.05
N ILE A 141 -7.40 -3.34 -15.41
CA ILE A 141 -8.19 -4.48 -14.96
C ILE A 141 -8.18 -5.62 -15.99
N ALA A 142 -8.24 -6.87 -15.50
CA ALA A 142 -8.46 -8.04 -16.33
C ALA A 142 -9.85 -7.99 -16.97
N LYS A 143 -9.94 -8.31 -18.29
CA LYS A 143 -11.20 -8.33 -19.04
C LYS A 143 -11.68 -9.73 -19.36
N ASP A 144 -10.88 -10.72 -19.06
CA ASP A 144 -11.15 -12.13 -19.25
C ASP A 144 -10.43 -12.98 -18.19
N THR A 145 -10.77 -14.25 -18.11
CA THR A 145 -10.27 -15.19 -17.10
C THR A 145 -8.88 -15.74 -17.38
N LYS A 146 -8.20 -15.34 -18.47
CA LYS A 146 -6.87 -15.87 -18.84
C LYS A 146 -5.79 -15.64 -17.77
N TYR A 147 -6.04 -14.68 -16.87
CA TYR A 147 -5.13 -14.37 -15.77
C TYR A 147 -5.46 -15.13 -14.47
N ASN A 148 -6.56 -15.91 -14.43
CA ASN A 148 -6.99 -16.69 -13.26
C ASN A 148 -6.16 -17.98 -13.12
N GLU A 149 -4.85 -17.82 -12.99
CA GLU A 149 -3.91 -18.94 -12.87
C GLU A 149 -2.57 -18.50 -12.25
N GLY A 150 -1.79 -19.45 -11.80
CA GLY A 150 -0.41 -19.23 -11.37
C GLY A 150 -0.30 -18.48 -10.05
N GLU A 151 0.54 -17.47 -9.99
CA GLU A 151 0.83 -16.70 -8.78
C GLU A 151 0.43 -15.23 -8.95
N PHE A 152 -0.14 -14.65 -7.90
CA PHE A 152 -0.53 -13.24 -7.83
C PHE A 152 0.32 -12.50 -6.82
N ASP A 153 0.52 -11.21 -7.07
CA ASP A 153 1.00 -10.26 -6.08
C ASP A 153 -0.20 -9.67 -5.34
N ILE A 154 -0.06 -9.55 -4.02
CA ILE A 154 -0.95 -8.81 -3.13
C ILE A 154 -0.13 -7.78 -2.37
N ALA A 155 -0.70 -6.61 -2.14
CA ALA A 155 -0.05 -5.56 -1.36
C ALA A 155 -1.08 -4.76 -0.56
N GLY A 156 -0.67 -4.27 0.62
CA GLY A 156 -1.54 -3.45 1.44
C GLY A 156 -0.90 -3.01 2.75
N TRP A 157 -1.64 -2.21 3.49
CA TRP A 157 -1.30 -1.72 4.83
C TRP A 157 -2.15 -2.41 5.91
N GLY A 158 -2.70 -3.56 5.62
CA GLY A 158 -3.48 -4.36 6.55
C GLY A 158 -2.65 -4.94 7.68
N ALA A 159 -3.31 -5.63 8.60
CA ALA A 159 -2.67 -6.27 9.73
C ALA A 159 -1.71 -7.39 9.27
N ASP A 160 -0.60 -7.54 9.95
CA ASP A 160 0.41 -8.58 9.70
C ASP A 160 0.06 -9.93 10.33
N LYS A 161 -1.03 -9.97 11.08
CA LYS A 161 -1.62 -11.15 11.71
C LYS A 161 -3.09 -10.92 12.02
N GLU A 162 -3.84 -11.97 12.15
CA GLU A 162 -5.25 -11.91 12.55
C GLU A 162 -5.42 -11.16 13.88
N GLY A 163 -6.35 -10.16 13.88
CA GLY A 163 -6.59 -9.29 15.03
C GLY A 163 -5.43 -8.32 15.39
N GLY A 164 -4.44 -8.19 14.52
CA GLY A 164 -3.34 -7.23 14.68
C GLY A 164 -3.71 -5.80 14.24
N ASP A 165 -2.79 -4.88 14.50
CA ASP A 165 -2.91 -3.49 14.04
C ASP A 165 -2.57 -3.37 12.56
N GLN A 166 -3.21 -2.40 11.89
CA GLN A 166 -2.86 -2.03 10.51
C GLN A 166 -1.46 -1.43 10.46
N GLN A 167 -0.75 -1.68 9.35
CA GLN A 167 0.64 -1.34 9.22
C GLN A 167 0.83 0.10 8.69
N ARG A 168 1.88 0.76 9.15
CA ARG A 168 2.33 2.05 8.62
C ARG A 168 2.95 1.91 7.23
N TYR A 169 3.71 0.83 7.02
CA TYR A 169 4.45 0.58 5.78
C TYR A 169 3.70 -0.39 4.86
N LEU A 170 3.75 -0.12 3.54
CA LEU A 170 3.18 -1.02 2.53
C LEU A 170 3.91 -2.36 2.55
N LEU A 171 3.16 -3.42 2.70
CA LEU A 171 3.66 -4.79 2.66
C LEU A 171 3.19 -5.48 1.39
N LYS A 172 3.94 -6.50 0.94
CA LYS A 172 3.63 -7.31 -0.24
C LYS A 172 3.84 -8.79 0.02
N ALA A 173 3.09 -9.63 -0.68
CA ALA A 173 3.29 -11.07 -0.70
C ALA A 173 2.87 -11.66 -2.04
N LYS A 174 3.16 -12.96 -2.23
CA LYS A 174 2.68 -13.74 -3.35
C LYS A 174 1.78 -14.85 -2.87
N VAL A 175 0.65 -15.01 -3.57
CA VAL A 175 -0.35 -16.04 -3.28
C VAL A 175 -0.63 -16.85 -4.55
N PRO A 176 -0.63 -18.19 -4.50
CA PRO A 176 -1.00 -19.01 -5.64
C PRO A 176 -2.52 -19.00 -5.86
N PHE A 177 -2.92 -19.12 -7.12
CA PHE A 177 -4.31 -19.39 -7.50
C PHE A 177 -4.80 -20.69 -6.84
N VAL A 178 -6.03 -20.68 -6.36
CA VAL A 178 -6.75 -21.85 -5.86
C VAL A 178 -7.89 -22.15 -6.82
N SER A 179 -7.98 -23.40 -7.28
CA SER A 179 -9.03 -23.79 -8.23
C SER A 179 -10.44 -23.54 -7.68
N ASP A 180 -11.41 -23.28 -8.57
CA ASP A 180 -12.82 -23.08 -8.16
C ASP A 180 -13.34 -24.26 -7.35
N ALA A 181 -12.98 -25.49 -7.76
CA ALA A 181 -13.37 -26.70 -7.03
C ALA A 181 -12.82 -26.77 -5.60
N ASP A 182 -11.56 -26.36 -5.39
CA ASP A 182 -10.93 -26.32 -4.07
C ASP A 182 -11.49 -25.15 -3.23
N CYS A 183 -11.79 -24.03 -3.88
CA CYS A 183 -12.44 -22.88 -3.25
C CYS A 183 -13.86 -23.21 -2.78
N GLU A 184 -14.67 -23.86 -3.64
CA GLU A 184 -16.00 -24.36 -3.29
C GLU A 184 -15.94 -25.42 -2.18
N ALA A 185 -14.92 -26.29 -2.18
CA ALA A 185 -14.72 -27.28 -1.12
C ALA A 185 -14.41 -26.61 0.23
N ALA A 186 -13.74 -25.44 0.22
CA ALA A 186 -13.40 -24.67 1.43
C ALA A 186 -14.60 -23.92 2.01
N TYR A 187 -15.44 -23.33 1.16
CA TYR A 187 -16.45 -22.34 1.57
C TYR A 187 -17.90 -22.75 1.28
N GLY A 188 -18.13 -23.72 0.41
CA GLY A 188 -19.46 -24.23 0.09
C GLY A 188 -20.41 -23.12 -0.37
N ALA A 189 -21.59 -23.04 0.28
CA ALA A 189 -22.65 -22.07 -0.07
C ALA A 189 -22.32 -20.60 0.28
N ASP A 190 -21.22 -20.34 0.95
CA ASP A 190 -20.79 -18.96 1.25
C ASP A 190 -20.08 -18.32 0.06
N LEU A 191 -19.48 -19.12 -0.82
CA LEU A 191 -18.88 -18.66 -2.07
C LEU A 191 -19.95 -18.34 -3.11
N THR A 192 -19.72 -17.31 -3.92
CA THR A 192 -20.54 -16.97 -5.10
C THR A 192 -19.76 -17.33 -6.38
N PRO A 193 -19.96 -18.56 -6.92
CA PRO A 193 -19.20 -19.03 -8.09
C PRO A 193 -19.35 -18.09 -9.29
N GLY A 194 -18.25 -17.83 -9.99
CA GLY A 194 -18.20 -16.95 -11.16
C GLY A 194 -18.18 -15.45 -10.86
N GLU A 195 -18.33 -15.06 -9.59
CA GLU A 195 -18.18 -13.67 -9.13
C GLU A 195 -16.97 -13.51 -8.19
N GLU A 196 -16.49 -14.63 -7.64
CA GLU A 196 -15.40 -14.71 -6.67
C GLU A 196 -14.35 -15.74 -7.10
N LEU A 197 -13.11 -15.49 -6.80
CA LEU A 197 -12.00 -16.41 -6.96
C LEU A 197 -11.16 -16.51 -5.68
N CYS A 198 -10.46 -17.60 -5.51
CA CYS A 198 -9.63 -17.85 -4.34
C CYS A 198 -8.14 -17.82 -4.67
N ALA A 199 -7.34 -17.31 -3.74
CA ALA A 199 -5.89 -17.42 -3.78
C ALA A 199 -5.32 -17.57 -2.37
N GLY A 200 -4.23 -18.33 -2.25
CA GLY A 200 -3.58 -18.60 -0.98
C GLY A 200 -2.93 -19.97 -0.93
N LYS A 201 -2.12 -20.21 0.08
CA LYS A 201 -1.48 -21.51 0.32
C LYS A 201 -2.43 -22.47 1.03
N LEU A 202 -3.36 -23.07 0.28
CA LEU A 202 -4.50 -23.85 0.78
C LEU A 202 -4.14 -24.85 1.90
N ASN A 203 -3.04 -25.59 1.76
CA ASN A 203 -2.70 -26.66 2.71
C ASN A 203 -1.92 -26.22 3.95
N VAL A 204 -1.19 -25.11 3.86
CA VAL A 204 -0.25 -24.67 4.90
C VAL A 204 -0.58 -23.29 5.46
N GLY A 205 -1.38 -22.48 4.76
CA GLY A 205 -1.62 -21.10 5.17
C GLY A 205 -0.35 -20.26 5.23
N GLY A 206 -0.32 -19.30 6.15
CA GLY A 206 0.86 -18.52 6.50
C GLY A 206 1.19 -17.36 5.54
N THR A 207 0.39 -17.14 4.49
CA THR A 207 0.52 -15.99 3.58
C THR A 207 -0.85 -15.64 3.02
N ASP A 208 -1.32 -14.43 3.29
CA ASP A 208 -2.64 -13.94 2.82
C ASP A 208 -2.76 -12.43 3.07
N THR A 209 -3.87 -11.85 2.58
CA THR A 209 -4.39 -10.56 3.00
C THR A 209 -5.04 -10.66 4.38
N CYS A 210 -5.15 -9.54 5.11
CA CYS A 210 -5.73 -9.49 6.44
C CYS A 210 -6.56 -8.22 6.63
N GLN A 211 -7.06 -7.97 7.85
CA GLN A 211 -7.87 -6.80 8.17
C GLN A 211 -7.13 -5.49 7.78
N GLY A 212 -7.77 -4.70 6.92
CA GLY A 212 -7.21 -3.45 6.37
C GLY A 212 -6.64 -3.57 4.97
N ASP A 213 -6.52 -4.79 4.41
CA ASP A 213 -6.22 -5.00 2.99
C ASP A 213 -7.49 -5.04 2.12
N SER A 214 -8.67 -5.15 2.73
CA SER A 214 -9.99 -5.09 2.09
C SER A 214 -10.07 -4.02 1.02
N GLY A 215 -10.54 -4.36 -0.17
CA GLY A 215 -10.64 -3.47 -1.32
C GLY A 215 -9.33 -3.26 -2.08
N GLY A 216 -8.19 -3.69 -1.54
CA GLY A 216 -6.90 -3.67 -2.21
C GLY A 216 -6.86 -4.59 -3.43
N PRO A 217 -5.95 -4.36 -4.40
CA PRO A 217 -5.84 -5.17 -5.59
C PRO A 217 -5.08 -6.47 -5.33
N MET A 218 -5.55 -7.56 -5.94
CA MET A 218 -4.74 -8.71 -6.30
C MET A 218 -4.40 -8.61 -7.78
N PHE A 219 -3.12 -8.73 -8.12
CA PHE A 219 -2.65 -8.43 -9.47
C PHE A 219 -1.49 -9.32 -9.89
N ARG A 220 -1.19 -9.35 -11.17
CA ARG A 220 -0.03 -10.06 -11.74
C ARG A 220 0.47 -9.32 -12.98
N LYS A 221 1.61 -9.75 -13.51
CA LYS A 221 2.12 -9.24 -14.80
C LYS A 221 1.47 -9.98 -15.95
N ASP A 222 1.12 -9.23 -16.99
CA ASP A 222 0.72 -9.76 -18.30
C ASP A 222 1.94 -10.17 -19.13
N GLU A 223 1.71 -10.62 -20.36
CA GLU A 223 2.77 -11.06 -21.28
C GLU A 223 3.71 -9.91 -21.71
N ALA A 224 3.27 -8.64 -21.56
CA ALA A 224 4.08 -7.46 -21.83
C ALA A 224 4.89 -7.01 -20.60
N GLY A 225 4.69 -7.66 -19.44
CA GLY A 225 5.33 -7.31 -18.18
C GLY A 225 4.62 -6.19 -17.41
N GLU A 226 3.44 -5.74 -17.87
CA GLU A 226 2.62 -4.73 -17.21
C GLU A 226 1.72 -5.37 -16.17
N TYR A 227 1.49 -4.67 -15.06
CA TYR A 227 0.56 -5.15 -14.03
C TYR A 227 -0.89 -5.06 -14.49
N VAL A 228 -1.67 -6.11 -14.18
CA VAL A 228 -3.10 -6.23 -14.41
C VAL A 228 -3.79 -6.70 -13.12
N GLN A 229 -4.84 -6.01 -12.72
CA GLN A 229 -5.66 -6.39 -11.57
C GLN A 229 -6.58 -7.54 -11.94
N VAL A 230 -6.49 -8.63 -11.18
CA VAL A 230 -7.28 -9.85 -11.37
C VAL A 230 -8.38 -9.97 -10.32
N GLY A 231 -8.10 -9.51 -9.09
CA GLY A 231 -9.02 -9.58 -7.97
C GLY A 231 -9.06 -8.30 -7.13
N ILE A 232 -10.10 -8.22 -6.30
CA ILE A 232 -10.25 -7.22 -5.23
C ILE A 232 -10.36 -7.99 -3.92
N VAL A 233 -9.55 -7.65 -2.91
CA VAL A 233 -9.62 -8.29 -1.59
C VAL A 233 -11.02 -8.12 -1.01
N SER A 234 -11.74 -9.23 -0.79
CA SER A 234 -13.14 -9.24 -0.37
C SER A 234 -13.27 -9.79 1.05
N TRP A 235 -13.11 -11.10 1.25
CA TRP A 235 -13.31 -11.74 2.55
C TRP A 235 -12.45 -13.00 2.71
N GLY A 236 -12.56 -13.65 3.89
CA GLY A 236 -11.92 -14.92 4.19
C GLY A 236 -12.30 -15.41 5.59
N ASN A 237 -11.94 -16.62 5.91
CA ASN A 237 -12.12 -17.20 7.24
C ASN A 237 -10.81 -17.04 8.04
N GLY A 238 -10.70 -15.93 8.77
CA GLY A 238 -9.44 -15.51 9.40
C GLY A 238 -8.43 -14.94 8.39
N CYS A 239 -7.14 -14.95 8.73
CA CYS A 239 -6.07 -14.51 7.85
C CYS A 239 -5.05 -15.64 7.72
N ALA A 240 -4.74 -16.04 6.49
CA ALA A 240 -3.74 -17.06 6.17
C ALA A 240 -3.97 -18.42 6.87
N GLN A 241 -5.21 -18.78 7.13
CA GLN A 241 -5.55 -20.05 7.79
C GLN A 241 -5.42 -21.22 6.81
N PRO A 242 -4.84 -22.36 7.23
CA PRO A 242 -4.85 -23.58 6.41
C PRO A 242 -6.28 -23.98 6.04
N LYS A 243 -6.50 -24.40 4.80
CA LYS A 243 -7.79 -24.80 4.19
C LYS A 243 -8.77 -23.66 3.89
N TYR A 244 -8.46 -22.42 4.27
CA TYR A 244 -9.29 -21.25 4.00
C TYR A 244 -8.49 -20.20 3.27
N PRO A 245 -8.38 -20.29 1.91
CA PRO A 245 -7.70 -19.29 1.10
C PRO A 245 -8.46 -17.98 1.13
N GLY A 246 -7.76 -16.85 0.87
CA GLY A 246 -8.41 -15.55 0.69
C GLY A 246 -9.40 -15.59 -0.47
N VAL A 247 -10.54 -14.90 -0.32
CA VAL A 247 -11.57 -14.75 -1.35
C VAL A 247 -11.53 -13.34 -1.89
N TYR A 248 -11.52 -13.24 -3.21
CA TYR A 248 -11.38 -12.02 -3.97
C TYR A 248 -12.53 -11.87 -4.95
N THR A 249 -13.05 -10.66 -5.14
CA THR A 249 -13.97 -10.40 -6.25
C THR A 249 -13.25 -10.64 -7.56
N GLU A 250 -13.80 -11.45 -8.44
CA GLU A 250 -13.25 -11.74 -9.77
C GLU A 250 -13.49 -10.54 -10.69
N VAL A 251 -12.43 -9.75 -10.95
CA VAL A 251 -12.55 -8.48 -11.70
C VAL A 251 -12.99 -8.70 -13.14
N SER A 252 -12.57 -9.78 -13.78
CA SER A 252 -12.91 -10.07 -15.17
C SER A 252 -14.41 -10.23 -15.39
N THR A 253 -15.13 -10.78 -14.41
CA THR A 253 -16.60 -10.92 -14.43
C THR A 253 -17.30 -9.57 -14.47
N PHE A 254 -16.76 -8.56 -13.79
CA PHE A 254 -17.35 -7.24 -13.64
C PHE A 254 -16.69 -6.16 -14.51
N ALA A 255 -15.74 -6.52 -15.37
CA ALA A 255 -14.95 -5.54 -16.13
C ALA A 255 -15.83 -4.57 -16.95
N GLY A 256 -16.86 -5.07 -17.63
CA GLY A 256 -17.80 -4.24 -18.39
C GLY A 256 -18.64 -3.31 -17.50
N ASP A 257 -19.09 -3.79 -16.34
CA ASP A 257 -19.86 -3.01 -15.37
C ASP A 257 -18.97 -1.91 -14.73
N ILE A 258 -17.72 -2.25 -14.37
CA ILE A 258 -16.75 -1.30 -13.82
C ILE A 258 -16.42 -0.21 -14.86
N GLU A 259 -16.16 -0.57 -16.13
CA GLU A 259 -15.89 0.38 -17.19
C GLU A 259 -17.07 1.34 -17.43
N LYS A 260 -18.29 0.79 -17.49
CA LYS A 260 -19.51 1.58 -17.62
C LYS A 260 -19.67 2.54 -16.45
N ALA A 261 -19.58 2.03 -15.21
CA ALA A 261 -19.72 2.80 -13.99
C ALA A 261 -18.67 3.93 -13.90
N ALA A 262 -17.42 3.65 -14.29
CA ALA A 262 -16.36 4.65 -14.30
C ALA A 262 -16.64 5.78 -15.32
N SER A 263 -17.30 5.48 -16.43
CA SER A 263 -17.68 6.49 -17.43
C SER A 263 -18.83 7.41 -16.98
N GLU A 264 -19.56 7.04 -15.94
CA GLU A 264 -20.69 7.79 -15.34
C GLU A 264 -20.23 8.66 -14.15
N LEU A 265 -18.98 8.56 -13.71
CA LEU A 265 -18.36 9.33 -12.63
C LEU A 265 -17.56 10.55 -13.13
#